data_f060185fefc552aa0f46c2ba96d47487
#
_entry.id   f060185fefc552aa0f46c2ba96d47487
#
_cell.length_a   1.000
_cell.length_b   1.000
_cell.length_c   1.000
_cell.angle_alpha   90.00
_cell.angle_beta   90.00
_cell.angle_gamma   90.00
#
_symmetry.space_group_name_H-M   'P 1'
#
loop_
_entity.id
_entity.type
_entity.pdbx_description
1 polymer ?
#
loop_
_entity_poly.entity_id
_entity_poly.type
_entity_poly.pdbx_seq_one_letter_code
_entity_poly.pdbx_strand_id
1 'polypeptide(L)'
;GLMIQRTRKNIIHAFNQLIKNHDIEQISVEMISRKAAISKATFYRYFNDKYSVMNANYKELLDYYAAPENCRSYLELYELLYKHGIRNWKFLQRAFNTTGYNSFCRFISEYSTNLIVQITMLNRGGAGLTETEKLQCDVFCIGVSFMYRNWIFEKYPLSPAEAAQALYEIMPATLRDYWWITDAAASDS
;
A
#
# COMPACT_ATOMS: atom_id res chain seq x y z
N GLY A 1 -1.35 19.60 -14.31
CA GLY A 1 -0.73 19.40 -15.60
C GLY A 1 0.46 18.47 -15.58
N LEU A 2 1.07 18.25 -16.74
CA LEU A 2 2.24 17.37 -16.92
C LEU A 2 3.43 17.78 -16.05
N MET A 3 3.68 19.07 -15.89
CA MET A 3 4.78 19.61 -15.06
C MET A 3 4.60 19.27 -13.58
N ILE A 4 3.38 19.36 -13.07
CA ILE A 4 3.04 19.00 -11.68
C ILE A 4 3.30 17.51 -11.44
N GLN A 5 2.84 16.65 -12.33
CA GLN A 5 3.07 15.21 -12.22
C GLN A 5 4.55 14.85 -12.32
N ARG A 6 5.29 15.52 -13.19
CA ARG A 6 6.74 15.31 -13.34
C ARG A 6 7.51 15.69 -12.08
N THR A 7 7.21 16.84 -11.49
CA THR A 7 7.85 17.29 -10.25
C THR A 7 7.55 16.33 -9.10
N ARG A 8 6.29 15.91 -8.97
CA ARG A 8 5.89 14.93 -7.95
C ARG A 8 6.65 13.60 -8.10
N LYS A 9 6.76 13.09 -9.31
CA LYS A 9 7.53 11.86 -9.59
C LYS A 9 9.01 12.02 -9.28
N ASN A 10 9.60 13.19 -9.58
CA ASN A 10 11.00 13.47 -9.28
C ASN A 10 11.26 13.48 -7.76
N ILE A 11 10.33 14.00 -6.97
CA ILE A 11 10.44 13.99 -5.52
C ILE A 11 10.40 12.56 -4.99
N ILE A 12 9.46 11.74 -5.45
CA ILE A 12 9.34 10.33 -5.07
C ILE A 12 10.61 9.56 -5.48
N HIS A 13 11.10 9.79 -6.69
CA HIS A 13 12.34 9.16 -7.18
C HIS A 13 13.54 9.53 -6.32
N ALA A 14 13.70 10.81 -5.99
CA ALA A 14 14.77 11.29 -5.11
C ALA A 14 14.70 10.62 -3.73
N PHE A 15 13.52 10.53 -3.13
CA PHE A 15 13.31 9.81 -1.88
C PHE A 15 13.72 8.34 -1.98
N ASN A 16 13.31 7.65 -3.05
CA ASN A 16 13.64 6.24 -3.26
C ASN A 16 15.15 6.01 -3.38
N GLN A 17 15.87 6.94 -3.95
CA GLN A 17 17.33 6.89 -4.04
C GLN A 17 17.97 7.03 -2.65
N LEU A 18 17.47 7.97 -1.84
CA LEU A 18 18.00 8.25 -0.51
C LEU A 18 17.74 7.10 0.47
N ILE A 19 16.56 6.49 0.45
CA ILE A 19 16.22 5.42 1.39
C ILE A 19 16.99 4.13 1.15
N LYS A 20 17.64 3.98 0.00
CA LYS A 20 18.53 2.84 -0.24
C LYS A 20 19.73 2.82 0.70
N ASN A 21 20.21 3.99 1.12
CA ASN A 21 21.44 4.14 1.89
C ASN A 21 21.25 4.88 3.24
N HIS A 22 20.04 5.32 3.54
CA HIS A 22 19.73 6.08 4.76
C HIS A 22 18.47 5.54 5.40
N ASP A 23 18.46 5.46 6.73
CA ASP A 23 17.22 5.24 7.46
C ASP A 23 16.33 6.48 7.36
N ILE A 24 15.02 6.27 7.51
CA ILE A 24 14.04 7.35 7.38
C ILE A 24 14.35 8.54 8.32
N GLU A 25 14.88 8.27 9.51
CA GLU A 25 15.26 9.30 10.48
C GLU A 25 16.41 10.18 9.99
N GLN A 26 17.28 9.66 9.12
CA GLN A 26 18.43 10.37 8.56
C GLN A 26 18.06 11.20 7.34
N ILE A 27 16.93 10.94 6.71
CA ILE A 27 16.49 11.66 5.52
C ILE A 27 15.77 12.94 5.94
N SER A 28 16.19 14.08 5.37
CA SER A 28 15.55 15.37 5.57
C SER A 28 14.86 15.86 4.29
N VAL A 29 13.90 16.77 4.46
CA VAL A 29 13.28 17.46 3.31
C VAL A 29 14.33 18.18 2.47
N GLU A 30 15.36 18.75 3.11
CA GLU A 30 16.48 19.40 2.41
C GLU A 30 17.23 18.41 1.52
N MET A 31 17.52 17.21 2.01
CA MET A 31 18.20 16.17 1.21
C MET A 31 17.36 15.76 0.00
N ILE A 32 16.06 15.56 0.20
CA ILE A 32 15.12 15.20 -0.86
C ILE A 32 15.07 16.31 -1.91
N SER A 33 14.90 17.56 -1.47
CA SER A 33 14.77 18.73 -2.32
C SER A 33 16.03 18.94 -3.17
N ARG A 34 17.19 18.83 -2.55
CA ARG A 34 18.49 18.95 -3.24
C ARG A 34 18.64 17.88 -4.31
N LYS A 35 18.31 16.63 -3.99
CA LYS A 35 18.40 15.52 -4.93
C LYS A 35 17.39 15.63 -6.07
N ALA A 36 16.21 16.17 -5.81
CA ALA A 36 15.18 16.42 -6.83
C ALA A 36 15.43 17.74 -7.60
N ALA A 37 16.46 18.50 -7.25
CA ALA A 37 16.81 19.82 -7.84
C ALA A 37 15.64 20.81 -7.74
N ILE A 38 15.02 20.90 -6.58
CA ILE A 38 13.94 21.83 -6.26
C ILE A 38 14.20 22.56 -4.94
N SER A 39 13.47 23.65 -4.70
CA SER A 39 13.48 24.32 -3.40
C SER A 39 12.64 23.57 -2.38
N LYS A 40 12.89 23.84 -1.09
CA LYS A 40 12.01 23.35 -0.01
C LYS A 40 10.56 23.86 -0.18
N ALA A 41 10.39 25.09 -0.60
CA ALA A 41 9.06 25.65 -0.86
C ALA A 41 8.32 24.84 -1.93
N THR A 42 9.01 24.45 -2.99
CA THR A 42 8.43 23.58 -4.01
C THR A 42 8.08 22.21 -3.45
N PHE A 43 8.95 21.61 -2.63
CA PHE A 43 8.65 20.35 -1.96
C PHE A 43 7.32 20.44 -1.19
N TYR A 44 7.15 21.45 -0.34
CA TYR A 44 5.96 21.61 0.49
C TYR A 44 4.68 21.92 -0.26
N ARG A 45 4.75 22.25 -1.55
CA ARG A 45 3.55 22.31 -2.41
C ARG A 45 3.00 20.92 -2.72
N TYR A 46 3.83 19.89 -2.69
CA TYR A 46 3.44 18.52 -3.09
C TYR A 46 3.27 17.59 -1.89
N PHE A 47 4.06 17.77 -0.84
CA PHE A 47 4.09 16.87 0.30
C PHE A 47 4.24 17.65 1.60
N ASN A 48 3.61 17.15 2.67
CA ASN A 48 3.69 17.78 4.00
C ASN A 48 5.02 17.47 4.68
N ASP A 49 5.56 16.27 4.46
CA ASP A 49 6.77 15.75 5.09
C ASP A 49 7.34 14.55 4.32
N LYS A 50 8.45 14.01 4.81
CA LYS A 50 9.09 12.83 4.21
C LYS A 50 8.24 11.56 4.30
N TYR A 51 7.41 11.42 5.33
CA TYR A 51 6.51 10.28 5.51
C TYR A 51 5.41 10.26 4.47
N SER A 52 4.92 11.44 4.10
CA SER A 52 3.95 11.60 3.00
C SER A 52 4.53 11.14 1.66
N VAL A 53 5.81 11.39 1.42
CA VAL A 53 6.50 10.90 0.20
C VAL A 53 6.61 9.39 0.23
N MET A 54 7.04 8.82 1.34
CA MET A 54 7.14 7.37 1.52
C MET A 54 5.81 6.67 1.27
N ASN A 55 4.75 7.18 1.88
CA ASN A 55 3.40 6.62 1.75
C ASN A 55 2.85 6.78 0.33
N ALA A 56 3.07 7.94 -0.31
CA ALA A 56 2.63 8.19 -1.67
C ALA A 56 3.28 7.23 -2.67
N ASN A 57 4.58 6.97 -2.51
CA ASN A 57 5.29 6.01 -3.33
C ASN A 57 4.69 4.61 -3.23
N TYR A 58 4.45 4.14 -2.02
CA TYR A 58 3.89 2.81 -1.81
C TYR A 58 2.41 2.73 -2.22
N LYS A 59 1.66 3.80 -2.01
CA LYS A 59 0.26 3.89 -2.48
C LYS A 59 0.15 3.74 -4.00
N GLU A 60 1.01 4.40 -4.76
CA GLU A 60 1.02 4.26 -6.22
C GLU A 60 1.29 2.81 -6.64
N LEU A 61 2.18 2.13 -5.94
CA LEU A 61 2.46 0.72 -6.16
C LEU A 61 1.25 -0.17 -5.84
N LEU A 62 0.60 0.06 -4.69
CA LEU A 62 -0.58 -0.69 -4.28
C LEU A 62 -1.74 -0.46 -5.25
N ASP A 63 -1.95 0.77 -5.68
CA ASP A 63 -2.97 1.10 -6.67
C ASP A 63 -2.72 0.39 -8.01
N TYR A 64 -1.46 0.29 -8.43
CA TYR A 64 -1.07 -0.46 -9.62
C TYR A 64 -1.37 -1.95 -9.48
N TYR A 65 -0.93 -2.59 -8.39
CA TYR A 65 -1.17 -4.01 -8.17
C TYR A 65 -2.65 -4.35 -8.00
N ALA A 66 -3.41 -3.50 -7.33
CA ALA A 66 -4.82 -3.72 -7.07
C ALA A 66 -5.73 -3.36 -8.26
N ALA A 67 -5.20 -2.75 -9.30
CA ALA A 67 -5.98 -2.39 -10.48
C ALA A 67 -6.58 -3.64 -11.16
N PRO A 68 -7.82 -3.56 -11.67
CA PRO A 68 -8.49 -4.72 -12.26
C PRO A 68 -7.76 -5.33 -13.46
N GLU A 69 -6.99 -4.54 -14.20
CA GLU A 69 -6.18 -5.01 -15.32
C GLU A 69 -4.93 -5.81 -14.87
N ASN A 70 -4.50 -5.66 -13.63
CA ASN A 70 -3.29 -6.30 -13.11
C ASN A 70 -3.56 -7.44 -12.13
N CYS A 71 -4.76 -7.53 -11.59
CA CYS A 71 -5.12 -8.41 -10.51
C CYS A 71 -6.62 -8.76 -10.56
N ARG A 72 -6.99 -9.98 -10.20
CA ARG A 72 -8.37 -10.48 -10.33
C ARG A 72 -9.03 -10.85 -9.01
N SER A 73 -8.30 -10.81 -7.90
CA SER A 73 -8.81 -11.22 -6.59
C SER A 73 -7.90 -10.73 -5.47
N TYR A 74 -8.40 -10.75 -4.25
CA TYR A 74 -7.58 -10.49 -3.07
C TYR A 74 -6.45 -11.50 -2.91
N LEU A 75 -6.69 -12.77 -3.23
CA LEU A 75 -5.67 -13.81 -3.20
C LEU A 75 -4.48 -13.44 -4.10
N GLU A 76 -4.78 -13.05 -5.33
CA GLU A 76 -3.75 -12.64 -6.29
C GLU A 76 -3.02 -11.38 -5.85
N LEU A 77 -3.75 -10.40 -5.27
CA LEU A 77 -3.15 -9.18 -4.72
C LEU A 77 -2.15 -9.50 -3.61
N TYR A 78 -2.52 -10.34 -2.65
CA TYR A 78 -1.62 -10.70 -1.56
C TYR A 78 -0.36 -11.41 -2.06
N GLU A 79 -0.49 -12.31 -3.02
CA GLU A 79 0.67 -12.96 -3.63
C GLU A 79 1.62 -11.96 -4.30
N LEU A 80 1.07 -11.00 -5.04
CA LEU A 80 1.85 -9.93 -5.67
C LEU A 80 2.58 -9.06 -4.64
N LEU A 81 1.90 -8.72 -3.54
CA LEU A 81 2.49 -7.90 -2.48
C LEU A 81 3.63 -8.63 -1.75
N TYR A 82 3.49 -9.91 -1.49
CA TYR A 82 4.56 -10.70 -0.87
C TYR A 82 5.73 -10.93 -1.83
N LYS A 83 5.48 -11.14 -3.13
CA LYS A 83 6.54 -11.16 -4.16
C LYS A 83 7.29 -9.83 -4.23
N HIS A 84 6.57 -8.72 -4.17
CA HIS A 84 7.17 -7.39 -4.09
C HIS A 84 8.04 -7.24 -2.85
N GLY A 85 7.58 -7.75 -1.72
CA GLY A 85 8.31 -7.72 -0.45
C GLY A 85 9.68 -8.40 -0.53
N ILE A 86 9.79 -9.52 -1.21
CA ILE A 86 11.06 -10.21 -1.44
C ILE A 86 12.04 -9.31 -2.21
N ARG A 87 11.56 -8.64 -3.25
CA ARG A 87 12.40 -7.79 -4.11
C ARG A 87 12.78 -6.46 -3.47
N ASN A 88 11.98 -5.98 -2.53
CA ASN A 88 12.10 -4.62 -1.96
C ASN A 88 12.18 -4.63 -0.43
N TRP A 89 12.73 -5.70 0.14
CA TRP A 89 12.76 -5.89 1.59
C TRP A 89 13.52 -4.78 2.35
N LYS A 90 14.56 -4.21 1.74
CA LYS A 90 15.33 -3.12 2.38
C LYS A 90 14.51 -1.86 2.56
N PHE A 91 13.78 -1.45 1.52
CA PHE A 91 12.84 -0.33 1.62
C PHE A 91 11.78 -0.61 2.69
N LEU A 92 11.18 -1.80 2.64
CA LEU A 92 10.09 -2.16 3.55
C LEU A 92 10.57 -2.24 5.00
N GLN A 93 11.74 -2.77 5.27
CA GLN A 93 12.30 -2.76 6.63
C GLN A 93 12.46 -1.34 7.16
N ARG A 94 12.94 -0.41 6.35
CA ARG A 94 13.09 0.99 6.74
C ARG A 94 11.75 1.68 6.93
N ALA A 95 10.81 1.45 6.03
CA ALA A 95 9.46 1.98 6.14
C ALA A 95 8.75 1.47 7.41
N PHE A 96 8.86 0.18 7.72
CA PHE A 96 8.27 -0.43 8.90
C PHE A 96 8.94 -0.02 10.23
N ASN A 97 10.11 0.59 10.19
CA ASN A 97 10.74 1.17 11.39
C ASN A 97 10.14 2.52 11.80
N THR A 98 9.14 3.02 11.09
CA THR A 98 8.40 4.21 11.49
C THR A 98 7.34 3.85 12.53
N THR A 99 7.10 4.75 13.48
CA THR A 99 6.21 4.51 14.63
C THR A 99 5.20 5.62 14.84
N GLY A 100 4.20 5.37 15.70
CA GLY A 100 3.20 6.35 16.08
C GLY A 100 2.32 6.77 14.93
N TYR A 101 2.06 8.05 14.83
CA TYR A 101 1.18 8.62 13.80
C TYR A 101 1.72 8.43 12.37
N ASN A 102 3.04 8.42 12.22
CA ASN A 102 3.72 8.25 10.94
C ASN A 102 4.03 6.78 10.61
N SER A 103 3.47 5.83 11.35
CA SER A 103 3.69 4.40 11.14
C SER A 103 3.27 3.96 9.75
N PHE A 104 4.17 3.28 9.07
CA PHE A 104 3.89 2.65 7.77
C PHE A 104 2.84 1.53 7.90
N CYS A 105 2.84 0.79 9.03
CA CYS A 105 1.79 -0.18 9.33
C CYS A 105 0.41 0.47 9.36
N ARG A 106 0.28 1.65 9.97
CA ARG A 106 -0.96 2.40 10.01
C ARG A 106 -1.42 2.78 8.61
N PHE A 107 -0.51 3.29 7.79
CA PHE A 107 -0.81 3.64 6.41
C PHE A 107 -1.33 2.43 5.61
N ILE A 108 -0.64 1.30 5.69
CA ILE A 108 -1.05 0.08 4.97
C ILE A 108 -2.41 -0.42 5.48
N SER A 109 -2.67 -0.38 6.78
CA SER A 109 -3.95 -0.79 7.36
C SER A 109 -5.10 0.08 6.84
N GLU A 110 -4.92 1.40 6.84
CA GLU A 110 -5.92 2.34 6.33
C GLU A 110 -6.15 2.16 4.82
N TYR A 111 -5.08 1.97 4.05
CA TYR A 111 -5.19 1.70 2.62
C TYR A 111 -5.99 0.42 2.36
N SER A 112 -5.65 -0.66 3.07
CA SER A 112 -6.31 -1.96 2.90
C SER A 112 -7.80 -1.89 3.24
N THR A 113 -8.16 -1.21 4.33
CA THR A 113 -9.54 -0.98 4.72
C THR A 113 -10.30 -0.21 3.63
N ASN A 114 -9.71 0.89 3.14
CA ASN A 114 -10.35 1.70 2.09
C ASN A 114 -10.56 0.89 0.81
N LEU A 115 -9.59 0.08 0.42
CA LEU A 115 -9.69 -0.77 -0.76
C LEU A 115 -10.86 -1.76 -0.64
N ILE A 116 -10.95 -2.47 0.49
CA ILE A 116 -11.99 -3.44 0.75
C ILE A 116 -13.38 -2.76 0.75
N VAL A 117 -13.48 -1.60 1.40
CA VAL A 117 -14.73 -0.82 1.43
C VAL A 117 -15.16 -0.43 0.02
N GLN A 118 -14.26 0.12 -0.78
CA GLN A 118 -14.56 0.56 -2.15
C GLN A 118 -15.01 -0.60 -3.04
N ILE A 119 -14.29 -1.71 -3.02
CA ILE A 119 -14.63 -2.89 -3.80
C ILE A 119 -15.98 -3.47 -3.36
N THR A 120 -16.23 -3.56 -2.06
CA THR A 120 -17.48 -4.07 -1.50
C THR A 120 -18.67 -3.20 -1.89
N MET A 121 -18.54 -1.88 -1.74
CA MET A 121 -19.60 -0.94 -2.13
C MET A 121 -19.93 -1.04 -3.61
N LEU A 122 -18.93 -1.16 -4.46
CA LEU A 122 -19.11 -1.32 -5.89
C LEU A 122 -19.95 -2.58 -6.21
N ASN A 123 -19.64 -3.69 -5.55
CA ASN A 123 -20.35 -4.96 -5.75
C ASN A 123 -21.75 -4.99 -5.13
N ARG A 124 -22.04 -4.07 -4.19
CA ARG A 124 -23.33 -3.98 -3.49
C ARG A 124 -24.21 -2.81 -3.95
N GLY A 125 -23.92 -2.24 -5.12
CA GLY A 125 -24.71 -1.12 -5.64
C GLY A 125 -24.65 0.13 -4.77
N GLY A 126 -23.52 0.37 -4.08
CA GLY A 126 -23.29 1.52 -3.22
C GLY A 126 -23.52 1.27 -1.72
N ALA A 127 -24.09 0.13 -1.34
CA ALA A 127 -24.27 -0.22 0.07
C ALA A 127 -22.91 -0.56 0.72
N GLY A 128 -22.66 0.00 1.90
CA GLY A 128 -21.42 -0.19 2.65
C GLY A 128 -21.38 -1.50 3.43
N LEU A 129 -20.33 -1.63 4.25
CA LEU A 129 -20.19 -2.74 5.18
C LEU A 129 -21.19 -2.61 6.32
N THR A 130 -21.67 -3.73 6.83
CA THR A 130 -22.39 -3.78 8.11
C THR A 130 -21.43 -3.45 9.26
N GLU A 131 -21.97 -3.14 10.44
CA GLU A 131 -21.13 -2.85 11.62
C GLU A 131 -20.24 -4.04 12.00
N THR A 132 -20.77 -5.26 11.89
CA THR A 132 -20.01 -6.50 12.11
C THR A 132 -18.87 -6.64 11.08
N GLU A 133 -19.16 -6.38 9.82
CA GLU A 133 -18.14 -6.43 8.75
C GLU A 133 -17.07 -5.35 8.92
N LYS A 134 -17.43 -4.15 9.37
CA LYS A 134 -16.44 -3.09 9.69
C LYS A 134 -15.44 -3.56 10.74
N LEU A 135 -15.93 -4.15 11.84
CA LEU A 135 -15.06 -4.68 12.87
C LEU A 135 -14.15 -5.78 12.33
N GLN A 136 -14.72 -6.73 11.60
CA GLN A 136 -13.94 -7.82 10.99
C GLN A 136 -12.88 -7.30 10.01
N CYS A 137 -13.25 -6.34 9.18
CA CYS A 137 -12.34 -5.71 8.21
C CYS A 137 -11.18 -4.98 8.91
N ASP A 138 -11.48 -4.21 9.95
CA ASP A 138 -10.45 -3.49 10.71
C ASP A 138 -9.47 -4.43 11.38
N VAL A 139 -9.96 -5.47 12.05
CA VAL A 139 -9.11 -6.50 12.68
C VAL A 139 -8.24 -7.20 11.63
N PHE A 140 -8.83 -7.58 10.50
CA PHE A 140 -8.11 -8.23 9.41
C PHE A 140 -7.01 -7.32 8.83
N CYS A 141 -7.33 -6.08 8.51
CA CYS A 141 -6.38 -5.15 7.89
C CYS A 141 -5.22 -4.78 8.82
N ILE A 142 -5.49 -4.58 10.11
CA ILE A 142 -4.44 -4.36 11.11
C ILE A 142 -3.55 -5.60 11.22
N GLY A 143 -4.16 -6.77 11.31
CA GLY A 143 -3.43 -8.05 11.40
C GLY A 143 -2.56 -8.32 10.18
N VAL A 144 -3.11 -8.15 8.99
CA VAL A 144 -2.37 -8.32 7.72
C VAL A 144 -1.16 -7.39 7.65
N SER A 145 -1.34 -6.13 7.99
CA SER A 145 -0.25 -5.14 7.93
C SER A 145 0.86 -5.47 8.91
N PHE A 146 0.51 -5.84 10.14
CA PHE A 146 1.48 -6.21 11.17
C PHE A 146 2.19 -7.53 10.84
N MET A 147 1.48 -8.51 10.30
CA MET A 147 2.07 -9.78 9.89
C MET A 147 2.98 -9.63 8.67
N TYR A 148 2.64 -8.75 7.73
CA TYR A 148 3.53 -8.41 6.62
C TYR A 148 4.85 -7.80 7.12
N ARG A 149 4.77 -6.88 8.08
CA ARG A 149 5.95 -6.36 8.78
C ARG A 149 6.79 -7.47 9.40
N ASN A 150 6.16 -8.35 10.16
CA ASN A 150 6.85 -9.47 10.80
C ASN A 150 7.50 -10.39 9.77
N TRP A 151 6.82 -10.67 8.67
CA TRP A 151 7.37 -11.49 7.59
C TRP A 151 8.61 -10.84 6.96
N ILE A 152 8.59 -9.52 6.74
CA ILE A 152 9.73 -8.77 6.21
C ILE A 152 10.95 -8.82 7.16
N PHE A 153 10.73 -8.73 8.48
CA PHE A 153 11.81 -8.75 9.47
C PHE A 153 12.27 -10.15 9.86
N GLU A 154 11.33 -11.06 10.06
CA GLU A 154 11.60 -12.39 10.61
C GLU A 154 11.79 -13.46 9.54
N LYS A 155 11.47 -13.15 8.29
CA LYS A 155 11.61 -14.07 7.16
C LYS A 155 10.91 -15.41 7.43
N TYR A 156 9.59 -15.37 7.67
CA TYR A 156 8.81 -16.60 7.78
C TYR A 156 9.12 -17.55 6.63
N PRO A 157 9.23 -18.85 6.89
CA PRO A 157 9.53 -19.85 5.86
C PRO A 157 8.32 -20.16 4.98
N LEU A 158 7.56 -19.14 4.63
CA LEU A 158 6.40 -19.21 3.74
C LEU A 158 6.72 -18.53 2.43
N SER A 159 6.38 -19.17 1.34
CA SER A 159 6.42 -18.56 0.02
C SER A 159 5.33 -17.49 -0.11
N PRO A 160 5.44 -16.55 -1.07
CA PRO A 160 4.37 -15.60 -1.37
C PRO A 160 3.01 -16.28 -1.61
N ALA A 161 2.96 -17.39 -2.34
CA ALA A 161 1.72 -18.12 -2.58
C ALA A 161 1.13 -18.71 -1.30
N GLU A 162 1.96 -19.31 -0.44
CA GLU A 162 1.52 -19.85 0.85
C GLU A 162 1.03 -18.78 1.79
N ALA A 163 1.74 -17.65 1.89
CA ALA A 163 1.34 -16.52 2.70
C ALA A 163 0.01 -15.91 2.22
N ALA A 164 -0.13 -15.72 0.91
CA ALA A 164 -1.36 -15.21 0.30
C ALA A 164 -2.56 -16.12 0.58
N GLN A 165 -2.40 -17.41 0.44
CA GLN A 165 -3.46 -18.38 0.72
C GLN A 165 -3.89 -18.35 2.18
N ALA A 166 -2.94 -18.29 3.11
CA ALA A 166 -3.24 -18.19 4.54
C ALA A 166 -4.04 -16.94 4.88
N LEU A 167 -3.67 -15.80 4.32
CA LEU A 167 -4.40 -14.54 4.52
C LEU A 167 -5.79 -14.56 3.90
N TYR A 168 -5.91 -15.08 2.69
CA TYR A 168 -7.19 -15.19 2.00
C TYR A 168 -8.18 -16.06 2.80
N GLU A 169 -7.72 -17.15 3.40
CA GLU A 169 -8.55 -18.05 4.20
C GLU A 169 -9.14 -17.39 5.45
N ILE A 170 -8.42 -16.46 6.07
CA ILE A 170 -8.89 -15.75 7.28
C ILE A 170 -9.58 -14.42 6.97
N MET A 171 -9.59 -13.98 5.74
CA MET A 171 -10.30 -12.78 5.33
C MET A 171 -11.81 -12.97 5.59
N PRO A 172 -12.54 -11.91 6.04
CA PRO A 172 -14.00 -12.02 6.26
C PRO A 172 -14.71 -12.63 5.05
N ALA A 173 -15.41 -13.74 5.28
CA ALA A 173 -15.99 -14.57 4.21
C ALA A 173 -17.00 -13.81 3.34
N THR A 174 -17.70 -12.83 3.89
CA THR A 174 -18.68 -12.04 3.14
C THR A 174 -18.06 -10.99 2.25
N LEU A 175 -16.74 -10.74 2.38
CA LEU A 175 -16.02 -9.69 1.66
C LEU A 175 -14.99 -10.25 0.66
N ARG A 176 -14.41 -11.39 0.95
CA ARG A 176 -13.22 -11.91 0.24
C ARG A 176 -13.45 -12.29 -1.21
N ASP A 177 -14.67 -12.63 -1.60
CA ASP A 177 -15.00 -13.07 -2.97
C ASP A 177 -15.34 -11.90 -3.90
N TYR A 178 -15.43 -10.68 -3.36
CA TYR A 178 -15.64 -9.50 -4.18
C TYR A 178 -14.33 -9.06 -4.84
N TRP A 179 -14.47 -8.52 -6.04
CA TRP A 179 -13.39 -7.83 -6.73
C TRP A 179 -14.00 -6.72 -7.60
N TRP A 180 -13.16 -5.92 -8.23
CA TRP A 180 -13.64 -4.85 -9.10
C TRP A 180 -14.54 -5.40 -10.19
N ILE A 181 -15.69 -4.77 -10.37
CA ILE A 181 -16.56 -5.03 -11.51
C ILE A 181 -15.97 -4.29 -12.71
N THR A 182 -15.73 -5.02 -13.80
CA THR A 182 -15.26 -4.45 -15.07
C THR A 182 -16.36 -4.52 -16.12
N ASP A 183 -16.31 -3.66 -17.14
CA ASP A 183 -17.29 -3.64 -18.24
C ASP A 183 -17.37 -4.99 -18.96
N ALA A 184 -16.26 -5.74 -19.02
CA ALA A 184 -16.22 -7.09 -19.59
C ALA A 184 -17.04 -8.10 -18.79
N ALA A 185 -17.10 -7.97 -17.46
CA ALA A 185 -17.91 -8.84 -16.60
C ALA A 185 -19.39 -8.42 -16.59
N ALA A 186 -19.70 -7.14 -16.81
CA ALA A 186 -21.06 -6.62 -16.90
C ALA A 186 -21.78 -7.04 -18.20
N SER A 187 -21.04 -7.42 -19.25
CA SER A 187 -21.62 -7.88 -20.53
C SER A 187 -22.04 -9.36 -20.51
N ASP A 188 -21.59 -10.15 -19.53
CA ASP A 188 -21.92 -11.58 -19.39
C ASP A 188 -23.06 -11.85 -18.39
N SER A 189 -23.65 -10.81 -17.81
CA SER A 189 -24.82 -10.89 -16.90
C SER A 189 -26.09 -10.33 -17.58
#